data_bdefd1b01297363c49cbf7bdb95e84da
#
_entry.id   bdefd1b01297363c49cbf7bdb95e84da
#
_cell.length_a   1.000
_cell.length_b   1.000
_cell.length_c   1.000
_cell.angle_alpha   90.00
_cell.angle_beta   90.00
_cell.angle_gamma   90.00
#
_symmetry.space_group_name_H-M   'P 1'
#
loop_
_entity.id
_entity.type
_entity.pdbx_description
1 polymer ?
#
loop_
_entity_poly.entity_id
_entity_poly.type
_entity_poly.pdbx_seq_one_letter_code
_entity_poly.pdbx_strand_id
1 'polypeptide(L)'
;MSDTLERIEPFVSAASAIPGQPAYTVACFEGSDWSLAPLQRAGDEDKARELARKINQAARSLDARLLFAPTPTKFNGELVSPETLKSEPLMLGDVWMYRNPDAPADGTWLPSKGCAGVFSAGGCSLIVATRGDEIIFAHAGRDCVLDRTRIRTRNFRKGRRHGSVVNSILRRLAPSCSLHHEVLDIRVAVYYSIRPEDFRHDLAAENPEHAEYNASALKLLPREYGPECGIVDKLGIGIDVPRIIRRQFMAYGVPKENICLEHAYLRDELPTTRRGDGSGRYLVAVVRNS
;
A
#
# COMPACT_ATOMS: atom_id res chain seq x y z
N MET A 1 -6.75 -17.64 -35.16
CA MET A 1 -7.11 -16.22 -34.95
C MET A 1 -6.23 -15.71 -33.83
N SER A 2 -5.28 -14.87 -34.15
CA SER A 2 -4.42 -14.23 -33.16
C SER A 2 -5.26 -13.14 -32.50
N ASP A 3 -5.80 -13.41 -31.31
CA ASP A 3 -6.34 -12.36 -30.44
C ASP A 3 -5.17 -11.44 -30.07
N THR A 4 -5.03 -10.36 -30.80
CA THR A 4 -4.22 -9.21 -30.37
C THR A 4 -4.92 -8.64 -29.16
N LEU A 5 -4.58 -9.17 -27.97
CA LEU A 5 -5.04 -8.62 -26.69
C LEU A 5 -4.56 -7.17 -26.63
N GLU A 6 -5.50 -6.23 -26.70
CA GLU A 6 -5.21 -4.82 -26.51
C GLU A 6 -4.50 -4.63 -25.17
N ARG A 7 -3.42 -3.85 -25.18
CA ARG A 7 -2.72 -3.47 -23.95
C ARG A 7 -3.57 -2.42 -23.22
N ILE A 8 -3.71 -2.58 -21.91
CA ILE A 8 -4.29 -1.53 -21.06
C ILE A 8 -3.13 -0.62 -20.64
N GLU A 9 -3.19 0.63 -21.09
CA GLU A 9 -2.17 1.62 -20.70
C GLU A 9 -2.41 2.10 -19.28
N PRO A 10 -1.35 2.31 -18.48
CA PRO A 10 -1.50 2.87 -17.15
C PRO A 10 -1.93 4.34 -17.22
N PHE A 11 -2.87 4.73 -16.39
CA PHE A 11 -3.28 6.12 -16.24
C PHE A 11 -2.14 7.00 -15.70
N VAL A 12 -1.39 6.48 -14.73
CA VAL A 12 -0.22 7.14 -14.14
C VAL A 12 0.91 6.13 -14.00
N SER A 13 2.09 6.51 -14.45
CA SER A 13 3.30 5.76 -14.18
C SER A 13 4.38 6.67 -13.60
N ALA A 14 5.13 6.15 -12.64
CA ALA A 14 6.31 6.78 -12.08
C ALA A 14 7.45 5.77 -12.09
N ALA A 15 8.60 6.14 -12.61
CA ALA A 15 9.79 5.30 -12.58
C ALA A 15 10.80 5.86 -11.58
N SER A 16 11.47 4.98 -10.84
CA SER A 16 12.59 5.34 -9.98
C SER A 16 13.83 4.59 -10.42
N ALA A 17 14.90 5.33 -10.66
CA ALA A 17 16.24 4.82 -10.93
C ALA A 17 17.23 5.61 -10.07
N ILE A 18 17.46 5.14 -8.85
CA ILE A 18 18.43 5.73 -7.93
C ILE A 18 19.73 4.94 -8.09
N PRO A 19 20.89 5.60 -8.34
CA PRO A 19 22.15 4.89 -8.45
C PRO A 19 22.43 3.99 -7.25
N GLY A 20 22.81 2.73 -7.53
CA GLY A 20 23.08 1.73 -6.48
C GLY A 20 21.84 1.09 -5.87
N GLN A 21 20.66 1.35 -6.40
CA GLN A 21 19.40 0.70 -5.99
C GLN A 21 18.68 0.09 -7.19
N PRO A 22 17.80 -0.93 -6.97
CA PRO A 22 17.06 -1.52 -8.06
C PRO A 22 16.08 -0.52 -8.65
N ALA A 23 16.03 -0.45 -9.98
CA ALA A 23 15.05 0.34 -10.68
C ALA A 23 13.66 -0.32 -10.58
N TYR A 24 12.63 0.49 -10.38
CA TYR A 24 11.25 0.04 -10.40
C TYR A 24 10.33 1.04 -11.09
N THR A 25 9.20 0.54 -11.55
CA THR A 25 8.09 1.36 -12.09
C THR A 25 6.86 1.15 -11.22
N VAL A 26 6.18 2.24 -10.89
CA VAL A 26 4.85 2.20 -10.26
C VAL A 26 3.83 2.66 -11.28
N ALA A 27 2.83 1.84 -11.53
CA ALA A 27 1.76 2.11 -12.47
C ALA A 27 0.40 2.03 -11.78
N CYS A 28 -0.52 2.90 -12.18
CA CYS A 28 -1.90 2.91 -11.74
C CYS A 28 -2.82 2.67 -12.94
N PHE A 29 -3.68 1.70 -12.86
CA PHE A 29 -4.66 1.37 -13.89
C PHE A 29 -6.04 1.80 -13.43
N GLU A 30 -6.63 2.71 -14.20
CA GLU A 30 -7.99 3.18 -14.02
C GLU A 30 -9.01 2.14 -14.49
N GLY A 31 -10.21 2.23 -13.99
CA GLY A 31 -11.36 1.43 -14.42
C GLY A 31 -12.24 1.03 -13.25
N SER A 32 -13.48 0.71 -13.54
CA SER A 32 -14.42 0.19 -12.57
C SER A 32 -14.02 -1.23 -12.16
N ASP A 33 -13.95 -1.45 -10.86
CA ASP A 33 -13.90 -2.77 -10.24
C ASP A 33 -12.62 -3.60 -10.44
N TRP A 34 -11.48 -3.04 -10.01
CA TRP A 34 -10.26 -3.82 -9.83
C TRP A 34 -10.24 -4.62 -8.51
N SER A 35 -11.40 -4.95 -7.94
CA SER A 35 -11.45 -5.79 -6.74
C SER A 35 -10.90 -7.18 -7.03
N LEU A 36 -9.88 -7.61 -6.30
CA LEU A 36 -9.31 -8.96 -6.46
C LEU A 36 -10.15 -10.06 -5.80
N ALA A 37 -11.27 -9.71 -5.15
CA ALA A 37 -12.11 -10.66 -4.44
C ALA A 37 -12.79 -11.73 -5.34
N PRO A 38 -13.27 -11.40 -6.57
CA PRO A 38 -13.86 -12.40 -7.46
C PRO A 38 -12.92 -13.54 -7.84
N LEU A 39 -11.61 -13.32 -7.89
CA LEU A 39 -10.63 -14.37 -8.21
C LEU A 39 -10.59 -15.52 -7.17
N GLN A 40 -11.26 -15.36 -6.04
CA GLN A 40 -11.22 -16.32 -4.92
C GLN A 40 -12.61 -16.75 -4.45
N ARG A 41 -13.69 -16.23 -5.06
CA ARG A 41 -15.06 -16.55 -4.66
C ARG A 41 -15.69 -17.50 -5.67
N ALA A 42 -16.21 -18.62 -5.19
CA ALA A 42 -17.08 -19.48 -5.98
C ALA A 42 -18.38 -18.70 -6.36
N GLY A 43 -18.85 -18.88 -7.58
CA GLY A 43 -20.08 -18.26 -8.09
C GLY A 43 -19.89 -16.92 -8.80
N ASP A 44 -18.66 -16.39 -8.87
CA ASP A 44 -18.33 -15.15 -9.60
C ASP A 44 -17.43 -15.40 -10.83
N GLU A 45 -17.61 -16.56 -11.51
CA GLU A 45 -16.66 -17.03 -12.54
C GLU A 45 -16.52 -16.08 -13.74
N ASP A 46 -17.62 -15.43 -14.18
CA ASP A 46 -17.55 -14.47 -15.29
C ASP A 46 -16.80 -13.20 -14.91
N LYS A 47 -17.06 -12.68 -13.72
CA LYS A 47 -16.30 -11.54 -13.18
C LYS A 47 -14.83 -11.91 -12.95
N ALA A 48 -14.57 -13.10 -12.43
CA ALA A 48 -13.21 -13.60 -12.24
C ALA A 48 -12.45 -13.70 -13.57
N ARG A 49 -13.10 -14.22 -14.62
CA ARG A 49 -12.52 -14.34 -15.98
C ARG A 49 -12.22 -12.98 -16.59
N GLU A 50 -13.15 -12.02 -16.49
CA GLU A 50 -12.95 -10.65 -16.98
C GLU A 50 -11.81 -9.95 -16.23
N LEU A 51 -11.77 -10.07 -14.90
CA LEU A 51 -10.72 -9.50 -14.08
C LEU A 51 -9.35 -10.14 -14.38
N ALA A 52 -9.30 -11.47 -14.55
CA ALA A 52 -8.09 -12.18 -14.94
C ALA A 52 -7.53 -11.67 -16.28
N ARG A 53 -8.42 -11.45 -17.26
CA ARG A 53 -8.06 -10.87 -18.56
C ARG A 53 -7.46 -9.46 -18.40
N LYS A 54 -8.10 -8.60 -17.61
CA LYS A 54 -7.61 -7.23 -17.34
C LYS A 54 -6.26 -7.23 -16.64
N ILE A 55 -6.07 -8.08 -15.63
CA ILE A 55 -4.78 -8.17 -14.91
C ILE A 55 -3.68 -8.67 -15.84
N ASN A 56 -3.97 -9.67 -16.69
CA ASN A 56 -3.02 -10.13 -17.69
C ASN A 56 -2.59 -9.00 -18.64
N GLN A 57 -3.54 -8.22 -19.15
CA GLN A 57 -3.26 -7.06 -20.01
C GLN A 57 -2.41 -6.01 -19.31
N ALA A 58 -2.74 -5.67 -18.06
CA ALA A 58 -1.96 -4.73 -17.25
C ALA A 58 -0.53 -5.24 -16.99
N ALA A 59 -0.37 -6.51 -16.66
CA ALA A 59 0.95 -7.13 -16.46
C ALA A 59 1.81 -7.10 -17.74
N ARG A 60 1.22 -7.39 -18.89
CA ARG A 60 1.89 -7.32 -20.19
C ARG A 60 2.35 -5.92 -20.57
N SER A 61 1.54 -4.88 -20.26
CA SER A 61 1.94 -3.49 -20.53
C SER A 61 3.17 -3.06 -19.70
N LEU A 62 3.42 -3.77 -18.61
CA LEU A 62 4.53 -3.54 -17.68
C LEU A 62 5.69 -4.57 -17.84
N ASP A 63 5.61 -5.46 -18.80
CA ASP A 63 6.59 -6.55 -18.98
C ASP A 63 6.73 -7.47 -17.76
N ALA A 64 5.67 -7.56 -16.94
CA ALA A 64 5.63 -8.39 -15.74
C ALA A 64 5.06 -9.78 -16.03
N ARG A 65 5.75 -10.83 -15.58
CA ARG A 65 5.32 -12.23 -15.73
C ARG A 65 4.89 -12.88 -14.43
N LEU A 66 5.37 -12.37 -13.31
CA LEU A 66 5.09 -12.87 -11.97
C LEU A 66 4.48 -11.74 -11.15
N LEU A 67 3.27 -11.95 -10.65
CA LEU A 67 2.56 -10.99 -9.81
C LEU A 67 2.48 -11.52 -8.38
N PHE A 68 2.73 -10.63 -7.43
CA PHE A 68 2.56 -10.88 -5.99
C PHE A 68 1.45 -9.98 -5.47
N ALA A 69 0.37 -10.57 -4.97
CA ALA A 69 -0.82 -9.87 -4.51
C ALA A 69 -1.12 -10.17 -3.03
N PRO A 70 -0.45 -9.50 -2.07
CA PRO A 70 -0.77 -9.64 -0.66
C PRO A 70 -2.25 -9.32 -0.38
N THR A 71 -2.81 -9.96 0.64
CA THR A 71 -4.22 -9.81 1.00
C THR A 71 -4.34 -9.01 2.31
N PRO A 72 -4.56 -7.69 2.27
CA PRO A 72 -4.63 -6.84 3.45
C PRO A 72 -6.00 -6.96 4.14
N THR A 73 -6.26 -8.06 4.81
CA THR A 73 -7.55 -8.29 5.51
C THR A 73 -7.50 -7.90 6.98
N LYS A 74 -6.34 -7.98 7.62
CA LYS A 74 -6.16 -7.67 9.05
C LYS A 74 -5.68 -6.25 9.31
N PHE A 75 -5.11 -5.59 8.30
CA PHE A 75 -4.55 -4.23 8.40
C PHE A 75 -3.64 -4.04 9.62
N ASN A 76 -2.74 -5.02 9.82
CA ASN A 76 -1.84 -5.08 10.97
C ASN A 76 -0.41 -4.64 10.66
N GLY A 77 -0.14 -4.24 9.42
CA GLY A 77 1.17 -3.80 8.96
C GLY A 77 2.18 -4.93 8.73
N GLU A 78 1.74 -6.18 8.64
CA GLU A 78 2.63 -7.33 8.45
C GLU A 78 3.09 -7.46 6.98
N LEU A 79 4.34 -7.90 6.82
CA LEU A 79 4.91 -8.32 5.54
C LEU A 79 5.04 -9.84 5.54
N VAL A 80 4.77 -10.45 4.39
CA VAL A 80 5.02 -11.89 4.16
C VAL A 80 6.06 -12.08 3.08
N SER A 81 6.71 -13.25 3.10
CA SER A 81 7.66 -13.61 2.05
C SER A 81 6.94 -13.91 0.73
N PRO A 82 7.59 -13.68 -0.42
CA PRO A 82 7.08 -14.13 -1.71
C PRO A 82 6.78 -15.64 -1.73
N GLU A 83 7.59 -16.44 -1.02
CA GLU A 83 7.42 -17.88 -0.89
C GLU A 83 6.11 -18.23 -0.18
N THR A 84 5.74 -17.47 0.85
CA THR A 84 4.45 -17.64 1.55
C THR A 84 3.26 -17.37 0.63
N LEU A 85 3.40 -16.44 -0.33
CA LEU A 85 2.35 -16.14 -1.31
C LEU A 85 2.24 -17.20 -2.40
N LYS A 86 3.29 -17.98 -2.66
CA LYS A 86 3.35 -18.99 -3.75
C LYS A 86 2.57 -20.28 -3.47
N SER A 87 1.83 -20.38 -2.36
CA SER A 87 1.15 -21.62 -2.00
C SER A 87 0.15 -22.10 -3.06
N GLU A 88 -0.56 -21.20 -3.72
CA GLU A 88 -1.54 -21.50 -4.77
C GLU A 88 -1.45 -20.45 -5.90
N PRO A 89 -0.64 -20.69 -6.95
CA PRO A 89 -0.53 -19.76 -8.05
C PRO A 89 -1.79 -19.80 -8.93
N LEU A 90 -2.28 -18.61 -9.29
CA LEU A 90 -3.32 -18.43 -10.29
C LEU A 90 -2.68 -18.13 -11.65
N MET A 91 -3.02 -18.91 -12.67
CA MET A 91 -2.58 -18.64 -14.03
C MET A 91 -3.58 -17.72 -14.72
N LEU A 92 -3.14 -16.53 -15.08
CA LEU A 92 -3.93 -15.50 -15.76
C LEU A 92 -3.41 -15.33 -17.19
N GLY A 93 -3.74 -16.28 -18.07
CA GLY A 93 -3.14 -16.36 -19.40
C GLY A 93 -1.68 -16.85 -19.32
N ASP A 94 -0.73 -15.99 -19.66
CA ASP A 94 0.72 -16.24 -19.58
C ASP A 94 1.41 -15.60 -18.36
N VAL A 95 0.61 -15.03 -17.46
CA VAL A 95 1.07 -14.37 -16.22
C VAL A 95 0.68 -15.23 -15.02
N TRP A 96 1.62 -15.43 -14.10
CA TRP A 96 1.37 -16.09 -12.84
C TRP A 96 1.10 -15.07 -11.73
N MET A 97 -0.02 -15.22 -11.01
CA MET A 97 -0.32 -14.41 -9.83
C MET A 97 -0.27 -15.27 -8.56
N TYR A 98 0.55 -14.85 -7.61
CA TYR A 98 0.73 -15.46 -6.32
C TYR A 98 -0.04 -14.69 -5.27
N ARG A 99 -1.00 -15.35 -4.64
CA ARG A 99 -1.86 -14.79 -3.60
C ARG A 99 -2.22 -15.89 -2.60
N ASN A 100 -2.05 -15.60 -1.32
CA ASN A 100 -2.45 -16.53 -0.26
C ASN A 100 -3.45 -15.83 0.68
N PRO A 101 -4.74 -16.15 0.60
CA PRO A 101 -5.77 -15.58 1.48
C PRO A 101 -5.61 -16.04 2.94
N ASP A 102 -4.99 -17.19 3.19
CA ASP A 102 -4.76 -17.74 4.53
C ASP A 102 -3.56 -17.11 5.23
N ALA A 103 -2.71 -16.42 4.47
CA ALA A 103 -1.60 -15.62 4.98
C ALA A 103 -1.84 -14.12 4.72
N PRO A 104 -2.78 -13.48 5.45
CA PRO A 104 -3.09 -12.08 5.26
C PRO A 104 -1.91 -11.20 5.62
N ALA A 105 -1.57 -10.27 4.70
CA ALA A 105 -0.47 -9.35 4.86
C ALA A 105 -0.73 -8.03 4.16
N ASP A 106 -0.08 -6.98 4.64
CA ASP A 106 -0.15 -5.65 4.05
C ASP A 106 0.95 -5.43 3.00
N GLY A 107 1.92 -6.32 2.87
CA GLY A 107 2.96 -6.19 1.85
C GLY A 107 3.87 -7.40 1.71
N THR A 108 4.77 -7.30 0.73
CA THR A 108 5.84 -8.27 0.45
C THR A 108 7.00 -7.57 -0.25
N TRP A 109 8.03 -8.32 -0.62
CA TRP A 109 9.16 -7.82 -1.43
C TRP A 109 9.20 -8.49 -2.79
N LEU A 110 9.85 -7.81 -3.76
CA LEU A 110 9.97 -8.28 -5.13
C LEU A 110 11.31 -9.01 -5.32
N PRO A 111 11.30 -10.34 -5.55
CA PRO A 111 12.52 -11.14 -5.51
C PRO A 111 13.45 -10.91 -6.72
N SER A 112 12.91 -10.60 -7.89
CA SER A 112 13.69 -10.51 -9.12
C SER A 112 13.07 -9.58 -10.16
N LYS A 113 13.86 -9.26 -11.18
CA LYS A 113 13.40 -8.54 -12.38
C LYS A 113 12.20 -9.24 -13.03
N GLY A 114 11.24 -8.44 -13.53
CA GLY A 114 10.01 -8.92 -14.15
C GLY A 114 8.96 -9.40 -13.15
N CYS A 115 9.24 -9.29 -11.82
CA CYS A 115 8.24 -9.46 -10.79
C CYS A 115 7.50 -8.15 -10.54
N ALA A 116 6.19 -8.23 -10.32
CA ALA A 116 5.39 -7.10 -9.90
C ALA A 116 4.61 -7.40 -8.63
N GLY A 117 4.49 -6.38 -7.78
CA GLY A 117 3.54 -6.36 -6.69
C GLY A 117 2.26 -5.66 -7.11
N VAL A 118 1.10 -6.19 -6.76
CA VAL A 118 -0.18 -5.62 -7.15
C VAL A 118 -1.11 -5.45 -5.95
N PHE A 119 -1.79 -4.30 -5.91
CA PHE A 119 -2.86 -4.01 -4.95
C PHE A 119 -4.08 -3.42 -5.65
N SER A 120 -5.24 -3.85 -5.20
CA SER A 120 -6.50 -3.18 -5.46
C SER A 120 -6.70 -2.10 -4.39
N ALA A 121 -6.61 -0.85 -4.78
CA ALA A 121 -6.68 0.29 -3.87
C ALA A 121 -7.96 1.12 -4.09
N GLY A 122 -8.46 1.72 -3.03
CA GLY A 122 -9.62 2.61 -3.01
C GLY A 122 -9.35 3.89 -2.22
N GLY A 123 -8.10 4.41 -2.30
CA GLY A 123 -7.67 5.62 -1.60
C GLY A 123 -6.68 5.39 -0.45
N CYS A 124 -6.24 4.15 -0.21
CA CYS A 124 -5.17 3.86 0.75
C CYS A 124 -3.79 4.07 0.11
N SER A 125 -2.84 4.58 0.89
CA SER A 125 -1.45 4.75 0.43
C SER A 125 -0.79 3.43 0.08
N LEU A 126 0.14 3.47 -0.86
CA LEU A 126 1.10 2.43 -1.12
C LEU A 126 2.50 2.94 -0.77
N ILE A 127 3.30 2.12 -0.09
CA ILE A 127 4.71 2.39 0.19
C ILE A 127 5.55 1.51 -0.72
N VAL A 128 6.54 2.11 -1.37
CA VAL A 128 7.68 1.41 -1.96
C VAL A 128 8.93 1.82 -1.19
N ALA A 129 9.62 0.84 -0.64
CA ALA A 129 10.85 1.07 0.10
C ALA A 129 11.97 0.20 -0.46
N THR A 130 13.17 0.79 -0.62
CA THR A 130 14.33 0.11 -1.17
C THR A 130 15.55 0.28 -0.30
N ARG A 131 16.42 -0.74 -0.27
CA ARG A 131 17.77 -0.69 0.28
C ARG A 131 18.62 -1.77 -0.39
N GLY A 132 19.80 -1.39 -0.87
CA GLY A 132 20.62 -2.32 -1.67
C GLY A 132 19.82 -2.88 -2.84
N ASP A 133 19.71 -4.20 -2.94
CA ASP A 133 18.96 -4.88 -4.00
C ASP A 133 17.52 -5.25 -3.61
N GLU A 134 17.05 -4.84 -2.44
CA GLU A 134 15.69 -5.15 -2.00
C GLU A 134 14.69 -4.08 -2.39
N ILE A 135 13.52 -4.49 -2.88
CA ILE A 135 12.33 -3.67 -3.09
C ILE A 135 11.20 -4.26 -2.27
N ILE A 136 10.65 -3.48 -1.36
CA ILE A 136 9.43 -3.80 -0.62
C ILE A 136 8.31 -2.92 -1.14
N PHE A 137 7.14 -3.49 -1.35
CA PHE A 137 5.92 -2.73 -1.55
C PHE A 137 4.87 -3.15 -0.51
N ALA A 138 4.11 -2.17 -0.02
CA ALA A 138 3.17 -2.41 1.05
C ALA A 138 1.97 -1.46 0.99
N HIS A 139 0.80 -2.01 1.27
CA HIS A 139 -0.41 -1.25 1.54
C HIS A 139 -0.28 -0.52 2.89
N ALA A 140 -0.66 0.74 2.91
CA ALA A 140 -0.54 1.60 4.07
C ALA A 140 -1.82 2.41 4.31
N GLY A 141 -2.89 1.73 4.64
CA GLY A 141 -4.11 2.36 5.12
C GLY A 141 -3.93 2.91 6.53
N ARG A 142 -4.92 3.65 7.03
CA ARG A 142 -4.91 4.22 8.38
C ARG A 142 -4.52 3.19 9.45
N ASP A 143 -5.14 2.02 9.40
CA ASP A 143 -4.98 0.99 10.43
C ASP A 143 -3.65 0.21 10.31
N CYS A 144 -2.99 0.28 9.15
CA CYS A 144 -1.63 -0.27 8.96
C CYS A 144 -0.55 0.68 9.47
N VAL A 145 -0.85 1.97 9.57
CA VAL A 145 0.10 3.03 9.96
C VAL A 145 -0.07 3.41 11.43
N LEU A 146 -1.32 3.52 11.89
CA LEU A 146 -1.64 3.80 13.29
C LEU A 146 -1.76 2.49 14.08
N ASP A 147 -0.96 2.33 15.12
CA ASP A 147 -1.04 1.17 16.00
C ASP A 147 -2.40 1.11 16.73
N ARG A 148 -3.30 0.25 16.24
CA ARG A 148 -4.65 0.08 16.81
C ARG A 148 -4.61 -0.34 18.27
N THR A 149 -3.69 -1.21 18.65
CA THR A 149 -3.56 -1.67 20.03
C THR A 149 -3.19 -0.53 20.95
N ARG A 150 -2.26 0.31 20.53
CA ARG A 150 -1.82 1.50 21.28
C ARG A 150 -2.95 2.52 21.41
N ILE A 151 -3.72 2.75 20.36
CA ILE A 151 -4.87 3.64 20.38
C ILE A 151 -5.95 3.11 21.32
N ARG A 152 -6.31 1.82 21.22
CA ARG A 152 -7.35 1.20 22.05
C ARG A 152 -6.98 1.15 23.53
N THR A 153 -5.75 0.81 23.85
CA THR A 153 -5.31 0.69 25.24
C THR A 153 -4.93 2.03 25.87
N ARG A 154 -4.97 3.12 25.09
CA ARG A 154 -4.50 4.46 25.51
C ARG A 154 -3.09 4.43 26.12
N ASN A 155 -2.32 3.40 25.80
CA ASN A 155 -0.97 3.21 26.32
C ASN A 155 0.05 3.95 25.45
N PHE A 156 0.18 5.25 25.67
CA PHE A 156 1.09 6.14 24.95
C PHE A 156 2.50 6.19 25.55
N ARG A 157 2.98 5.12 26.16
CA ARG A 157 4.33 5.10 26.75
C ARG A 157 5.38 5.36 25.66
N LYS A 158 6.18 6.41 25.87
CA LYS A 158 7.36 6.69 25.06
C LYS A 158 8.25 5.45 24.98
N GLY A 159 8.71 5.11 23.77
CA GLY A 159 9.72 4.08 23.56
C GLY A 159 9.23 2.70 23.14
N ARG A 160 7.92 2.40 23.11
CA ARG A 160 7.46 1.18 22.43
C ARG A 160 7.41 1.42 20.93
N ARG A 161 8.16 0.60 20.17
CA ARG A 161 8.10 0.56 18.71
C ARG A 161 6.68 0.23 18.28
N HIS A 162 6.14 1.03 17.36
CA HIS A 162 4.79 0.85 16.85
C HIS A 162 4.68 -0.45 16.05
N GLY A 163 3.58 -1.19 16.22
CA GLY A 163 3.18 -2.23 15.28
C GLY A 163 2.59 -1.60 14.02
N SER A 164 3.42 -1.00 13.17
CA SER A 164 3.00 -0.40 11.91
C SER A 164 3.73 -1.05 10.74
N VAL A 165 3.17 -0.88 9.55
CA VAL A 165 3.79 -1.33 8.29
C VAL A 165 5.19 -0.73 8.11
N VAL A 166 5.41 0.51 8.56
CA VAL A 166 6.74 1.15 8.55
C VAL A 166 7.74 0.36 9.41
N ASN A 167 7.32 -0.07 10.60
CA ASN A 167 8.18 -0.89 11.46
C ASN A 167 8.50 -2.26 10.81
N SER A 168 7.54 -2.88 10.14
CA SER A 168 7.75 -4.15 9.44
C SER A 168 8.74 -4.00 8.27
N ILE A 169 8.61 -2.92 7.50
CA ILE A 169 9.55 -2.55 6.43
C ILE A 169 10.96 -2.35 7.00
N LEU A 170 11.08 -1.56 8.07
CA LEU A 170 12.38 -1.29 8.70
C LEU A 170 13.04 -2.55 9.27
N ARG A 171 12.27 -3.44 9.90
CA ARG A 171 12.79 -4.72 10.39
C ARG A 171 13.33 -5.59 9.26
N ARG A 172 12.76 -5.50 8.07
CA ARG A 172 13.22 -6.24 6.91
C ARG A 172 14.47 -5.60 6.30
N LEU A 173 14.44 -4.28 6.05
CA LEU A 173 15.53 -3.57 5.38
C LEU A 173 16.73 -3.27 6.29
N ALA A 174 16.52 -3.12 7.60
CA ALA A 174 17.53 -2.80 8.59
C ALA A 174 17.34 -3.69 9.85
N PRO A 175 17.60 -5.00 9.76
CA PRO A 175 17.30 -5.95 10.83
C PRO A 175 18.10 -5.67 12.12
N SER A 176 19.27 -5.09 11.99
CA SER A 176 20.14 -4.71 13.13
C SER A 176 19.81 -3.32 13.67
N CYS A 177 18.57 -2.89 13.73
CA CYS A 177 18.08 -1.55 14.08
C CYS A 177 18.91 -0.69 15.09
N SER A 178 19.98 -1.26 15.64
CA SER A 178 20.98 -0.57 16.50
C SER A 178 22.06 0.17 15.70
N LEU A 179 22.18 -0.08 14.41
CA LEU A 179 23.20 0.50 13.55
C LEU A 179 22.57 1.62 12.72
N HIS A 180 22.72 2.86 13.18
CA HIS A 180 22.19 4.04 12.49
C HIS A 180 22.54 4.08 10.99
N HIS A 181 23.69 3.54 10.57
CA HIS A 181 24.09 3.56 9.16
C HIS A 181 23.17 2.73 8.25
N GLU A 182 22.53 1.66 8.76
CA GLU A 182 21.65 0.83 7.93
C GLU A 182 20.42 1.57 7.42
N VAL A 183 19.88 2.52 8.19
CA VAL A 183 18.69 3.29 7.81
C VAL A 183 19.01 4.45 6.87
N LEU A 184 20.27 4.91 6.81
CA LEU A 184 20.67 6.02 5.98
C LEU A 184 20.54 5.74 4.47
N ASP A 185 20.66 4.46 4.09
CA ASP A 185 20.56 4.03 2.69
C ASP A 185 19.14 3.64 2.27
N ILE A 186 18.18 3.64 3.21
CA ILE A 186 16.79 3.34 2.88
C ILE A 186 16.21 4.50 2.08
N ARG A 187 15.56 4.18 0.96
CA ARG A 187 14.77 5.11 0.15
C ARG A 187 13.30 4.70 0.23
N VAL A 188 12.44 5.68 0.34
CA VAL A 188 11.00 5.47 0.50
C VAL A 188 10.25 6.38 -0.46
N ALA A 189 9.26 5.84 -1.15
CA ALA A 189 8.29 6.62 -1.89
C ALA A 189 6.87 6.20 -1.48
N VAL A 190 5.98 7.17 -1.37
CA VAL A 190 4.57 6.96 -1.02
C VAL A 190 3.72 7.34 -2.22
N TYR A 191 2.69 6.53 -2.52
CA TYR A 191 1.87 6.69 -3.71
C TYR A 191 0.38 6.65 -3.37
N TYR A 192 -0.40 7.45 -4.09
CA TYR A 192 -1.84 7.32 -4.32
C TYR A 192 -2.76 7.34 -3.09
N SER A 193 -2.40 8.06 -2.05
CA SER A 193 -3.28 8.28 -0.91
C SER A 193 -4.41 9.26 -1.23
N ILE A 194 -5.59 9.03 -0.67
CA ILE A 194 -6.61 10.07 -0.64
C ILE A 194 -6.15 11.23 0.24
N ARG A 195 -6.46 12.45 -0.15
CA ARG A 195 -6.13 13.65 0.63
C ARG A 195 -6.97 13.72 1.91
N PRO A 196 -6.44 14.27 3.01
CA PRO A 196 -7.22 14.43 4.23
C PRO A 196 -8.42 15.37 4.06
N GLU A 197 -8.40 16.27 3.07
CA GLU A 197 -9.50 17.15 2.71
C GLU A 197 -10.66 16.42 2.02
N ASP A 198 -10.34 15.37 1.28
CA ASP A 198 -11.30 14.62 0.47
C ASP A 198 -12.03 13.52 1.24
N PHE A 199 -11.49 13.12 2.39
CA PHE A 199 -12.09 12.06 3.20
C PHE A 199 -11.96 12.32 4.70
N ARG A 200 -13.10 12.26 5.40
CA ARG A 200 -13.20 12.35 6.86
C ARG A 200 -13.61 11.03 7.49
N HIS A 201 -12.96 10.69 8.57
CA HIS A 201 -13.43 9.63 9.48
C HIS A 201 -14.43 10.25 10.45
N ASP A 202 -15.63 9.74 10.45
CA ASP A 202 -16.71 10.24 11.29
C ASP A 202 -16.40 10.02 12.78
N LEU A 203 -16.47 11.09 13.57
CA LEU A 203 -16.30 11.05 15.03
C LEU A 203 -17.55 10.54 15.74
N ALA A 204 -18.70 10.64 15.09
CA ALA A 204 -19.99 10.16 15.59
C ALA A 204 -20.44 8.88 14.87
N ALA A 205 -19.48 8.05 14.40
CA ALA A 205 -19.80 6.83 13.70
C ALA A 205 -20.82 5.98 14.46
N GLU A 206 -21.77 5.37 13.75
CA GLU A 206 -22.82 4.51 14.32
C GLU A 206 -22.24 3.36 15.15
N ASN A 207 -21.07 2.83 14.71
CA ASN A 207 -20.36 1.83 15.49
C ASN A 207 -19.54 2.51 16.61
N PRO A 208 -19.89 2.29 17.92
CA PRO A 208 -19.22 2.91 19.05
C PRO A 208 -17.71 2.66 19.10
N GLU A 209 -17.25 1.47 18.68
CA GLU A 209 -15.82 1.14 18.62
C GLU A 209 -15.08 2.02 17.60
N HIS A 210 -15.71 2.29 16.46
CA HIS A 210 -15.14 3.18 15.43
C HIS A 210 -15.13 4.63 15.92
N ALA A 211 -16.18 5.10 16.57
CA ALA A 211 -16.24 6.44 17.14
C ALA A 211 -15.15 6.65 18.21
N GLU A 212 -14.99 5.71 19.15
CA GLU A 212 -13.95 5.76 20.18
C GLU A 212 -12.54 5.71 19.57
N TYR A 213 -12.33 4.84 18.56
CA TYR A 213 -11.08 4.76 17.85
C TYR A 213 -10.74 6.08 17.14
N ASN A 214 -11.69 6.67 16.42
CA ASN A 214 -11.50 7.94 15.72
C ASN A 214 -11.21 9.08 16.72
N ALA A 215 -11.92 9.15 17.83
CA ALA A 215 -11.68 10.14 18.89
C ALA A 215 -10.31 9.98 19.55
N SER A 216 -9.84 8.73 19.70
CA SER A 216 -8.51 8.44 20.24
C SER A 216 -7.40 8.77 19.24
N ALA A 217 -7.61 8.48 17.95
CA ALA A 217 -6.70 8.86 16.88
C ALA A 217 -6.56 10.39 16.79
N LEU A 218 -7.65 11.14 16.95
CA LEU A 218 -7.64 12.60 16.97
C LEU A 218 -6.69 13.16 18.05
N LYS A 219 -6.67 12.57 19.24
CA LYS A 219 -5.78 12.99 20.33
C LYS A 219 -4.33 12.57 20.08
N LEU A 220 -4.13 11.42 19.43
CA LEU A 220 -2.81 10.87 19.16
C LEU A 220 -2.07 11.65 18.07
N LEU A 221 -2.75 12.01 16.98
CA LEU A 221 -2.13 12.58 15.79
C LEU A 221 -1.30 13.84 16.06
N PRO A 222 -1.85 14.90 16.66
CA PRO A 222 -1.05 16.12 16.92
C PRO A 222 0.11 15.88 17.85
N ARG A 223 -0.06 14.98 18.81
CA ARG A 223 0.93 14.69 19.84
C ARG A 223 2.12 13.88 19.32
N GLU A 224 1.87 12.89 18.48
CA GLU A 224 2.88 11.92 18.03
C GLU A 224 3.49 12.32 16.69
N TYR A 225 2.71 12.94 15.80
CA TYR A 225 3.10 13.20 14.43
C TYR A 225 3.08 14.68 14.03
N GLY A 226 2.53 15.53 14.87
CA GLY A 226 2.38 16.96 14.59
C GLY A 226 0.98 17.31 14.05
N PRO A 227 0.55 18.58 14.26
CA PRO A 227 -0.81 19.02 13.91
C PRO A 227 -1.08 18.97 12.41
N GLU A 228 -0.03 19.00 11.58
CA GLU A 228 -0.15 18.92 10.11
C GLU A 228 -0.52 17.52 9.58
N CYS A 229 -0.53 16.49 10.44
CA CYS A 229 -0.89 15.13 10.05
C CYS A 229 -2.39 14.82 10.18
N GLY A 230 -3.20 15.80 10.56
CA GLY A 230 -4.64 15.63 10.66
C GLY A 230 -5.39 16.95 10.50
N ILE A 231 -6.56 16.86 9.87
CA ILE A 231 -7.52 17.96 9.74
C ILE A 231 -8.76 17.57 10.54
N VAL A 232 -9.23 18.49 11.40
CA VAL A 232 -10.45 18.27 12.18
C VAL A 232 -11.45 19.37 11.88
N ASP A 233 -12.63 18.98 11.47
CA ASP A 233 -13.74 19.86 11.23
C ASP A 233 -15.09 19.22 11.63
N LYS A 234 -16.19 19.86 11.29
CA LYS A 234 -17.54 19.35 11.56
C LYS A 234 -17.87 18.03 10.86
N LEU A 235 -17.13 17.67 9.82
CA LEU A 235 -17.30 16.45 9.05
C LEU A 235 -16.53 15.27 9.65
N GLY A 236 -15.62 15.53 10.62
CA GLY A 236 -14.84 14.50 11.27
C GLY A 236 -13.33 14.77 11.22
N ILE A 237 -12.56 13.68 11.19
CA ILE A 237 -11.08 13.73 11.15
C ILE A 237 -10.53 13.25 9.81
N GLY A 238 -9.88 14.13 9.06
CA GLY A 238 -9.06 13.81 7.90
C GLY A 238 -7.64 13.47 8.34
N ILE A 239 -7.11 12.34 7.91
CA ILE A 239 -5.79 11.84 8.33
C ILE A 239 -4.83 11.87 7.15
N ASP A 240 -3.73 12.59 7.28
CA ASP A 240 -2.67 12.65 6.28
C ASP A 240 -1.72 11.46 6.46
N VAL A 241 -2.10 10.33 5.90
CA VAL A 241 -1.34 9.07 5.99
C VAL A 241 0.07 9.20 5.41
N PRO A 242 0.30 9.82 4.23
CA PRO A 242 1.66 10.05 3.72
C PRO A 242 2.58 10.81 4.68
N ARG A 243 2.08 11.87 5.30
CA ARG A 243 2.89 12.62 6.28
C ARG A 243 3.21 11.81 7.53
N ILE A 244 2.26 11.01 8.01
CA ILE A 244 2.49 10.10 9.14
C ILE A 244 3.57 9.08 8.79
N ILE A 245 3.50 8.46 7.61
CA ILE A 245 4.51 7.52 7.10
C ILE A 245 5.88 8.18 7.11
N ARG A 246 6.01 9.39 6.54
CA ARG A 246 7.26 10.14 6.55
C ARG A 246 7.79 10.38 7.96
N ARG A 247 6.92 10.83 8.88
CA ARG A 247 7.29 11.06 10.29
C ARG A 247 7.77 9.78 10.98
N GLN A 248 7.13 8.65 10.71
CA GLN A 248 7.55 7.37 11.27
C GLN A 248 8.94 6.95 10.76
N PHE A 249 9.20 7.00 9.45
CA PHE A 249 10.54 6.68 8.91
C PHE A 249 11.61 7.62 9.47
N MET A 250 11.36 8.92 9.53
CA MET A 250 12.29 9.90 10.12
C MET A 250 12.55 9.62 11.60
N ALA A 251 11.56 9.20 12.36
CA ALA A 251 11.72 8.85 13.79
C ALA A 251 12.64 7.63 14.01
N TYR A 252 12.83 6.81 12.99
CA TYR A 252 13.80 5.71 12.99
C TYR A 252 15.16 6.09 12.39
N GLY A 253 15.33 7.33 11.94
CA GLY A 253 16.60 7.85 11.43
C GLY A 253 16.74 7.82 9.91
N VAL A 254 15.69 7.45 9.14
CA VAL A 254 15.72 7.58 7.68
C VAL A 254 15.79 9.08 7.33
N PRO A 255 16.76 9.53 6.52
CA PRO A 255 16.88 10.93 6.13
C PRO A 255 15.62 11.43 5.39
N LYS A 256 15.23 12.68 5.67
CA LYS A 256 14.03 13.29 5.06
C LYS A 256 14.11 13.31 3.53
N GLU A 257 15.27 13.60 2.99
CA GLU A 257 15.56 13.64 1.55
C GLU A 257 15.43 12.28 0.86
N ASN A 258 15.47 11.21 1.64
CA ASN A 258 15.28 9.85 1.17
C ASN A 258 13.80 9.43 1.11
N ILE A 259 12.87 10.32 1.52
CA ILE A 259 11.44 10.02 1.59
C ILE A 259 10.69 10.92 0.61
N CYS A 260 10.31 10.35 -0.53
CA CYS A 260 9.60 11.05 -1.60
C CYS A 260 8.08 10.99 -1.37
N LEU A 261 7.43 12.15 -1.41
CA LEU A 261 5.97 12.30 -1.38
C LEU A 261 5.42 12.94 -2.65
N GLU A 262 6.18 13.03 -3.72
CA GLU A 262 5.78 13.70 -4.98
C GLU A 262 4.51 13.10 -5.57
N HIS A 263 4.37 11.79 -5.52
CA HIS A 263 3.20 11.05 -6.01
C HIS A 263 2.30 10.53 -4.88
N ALA A 264 2.42 11.11 -3.68
CA ALA A 264 1.77 10.55 -2.49
C ALA A 264 0.24 10.68 -2.53
N TYR A 265 -0.30 11.66 -3.25
CA TYR A 265 -1.72 11.91 -3.27
C TYR A 265 -2.33 11.54 -4.62
N LEU A 266 -3.55 10.98 -4.54
CA LEU A 266 -4.37 10.70 -5.70
C LEU A 266 -4.68 12.00 -6.45
N ARG A 267 -4.67 11.90 -7.77
CA ARG A 267 -5.25 12.92 -8.64
C ARG A 267 -6.78 12.86 -8.56
N ASP A 268 -7.42 13.98 -8.84
CA ASP A 268 -8.88 14.11 -8.73
C ASP A 268 -9.63 13.20 -9.70
N GLU A 269 -8.99 12.81 -10.80
CA GLU A 269 -9.55 11.94 -11.83
C GLU A 269 -9.64 10.46 -11.44
N LEU A 270 -8.88 10.02 -10.43
CA LEU A 270 -8.90 8.61 -10.02
C LEU A 270 -10.13 8.30 -9.14
N PRO A 271 -10.93 7.31 -9.52
CA PRO A 271 -12.10 6.91 -8.76
C PRO A 271 -11.69 6.33 -7.40
N THR A 272 -12.40 6.68 -6.36
CA THR A 272 -12.17 6.12 -5.03
C THR A 272 -13.48 5.72 -4.36
N THR A 273 -13.47 4.63 -3.61
CA THR A 273 -14.62 4.22 -2.78
C THR A 273 -14.94 5.23 -1.68
N ARG A 274 -14.09 6.22 -1.47
CA ARG A 274 -14.16 7.15 -0.33
C ARG A 274 -14.68 8.54 -0.70
N ARG A 275 -14.74 8.89 -1.98
CA ARG A 275 -15.35 10.14 -2.45
C ARG A 275 -16.87 10.03 -2.68
N GLY A 276 -17.46 8.85 -2.46
CA GLY A 276 -18.89 8.62 -2.70
C GLY A 276 -19.26 8.41 -4.17
N ASP A 277 -18.29 8.33 -5.07
CA ASP A 277 -18.44 8.08 -6.49
C ASP A 277 -18.58 6.59 -6.87
N GLY A 278 -18.96 5.78 -5.88
CA GLY A 278 -19.27 4.36 -6.05
C GLY A 278 -18.18 3.41 -5.59
N SER A 279 -18.19 2.17 -6.10
CA SER A 279 -17.24 1.11 -5.74
C SER A 279 -15.88 1.24 -6.45
N GLY A 280 -15.52 2.44 -6.90
CA GLY A 280 -14.31 2.68 -7.69
C GLY A 280 -13.05 2.20 -6.99
N ARG A 281 -12.41 1.18 -7.57
CA ARG A 281 -11.09 0.70 -7.18
C ARG A 281 -10.19 0.75 -8.39
N TYR A 282 -8.95 1.14 -8.16
CA TYR A 282 -7.90 1.12 -9.16
C TYR A 282 -6.87 0.03 -8.82
N LEU A 283 -6.19 -0.49 -9.82
CA LEU A 283 -5.07 -1.40 -9.62
C LEU A 283 -3.78 -0.60 -9.58
N VAL A 284 -2.98 -0.84 -8.54
CA VAL A 284 -1.60 -0.33 -8.49
C VAL A 284 -0.65 -1.50 -8.65
N ALA A 285 0.31 -1.35 -9.53
CA ALA A 285 1.38 -2.30 -9.76
C ALA A 285 2.74 -1.64 -9.52
N VAL A 286 3.63 -2.36 -8.84
CA VAL A 286 5.04 -2.00 -8.66
C VAL A 286 5.88 -3.07 -9.35
N VAL A 287 6.60 -2.71 -10.41
CA VAL A 287 7.42 -3.65 -11.18
C VAL A 287 8.88 -3.43 -10.90
N ARG A 288 9.60 -4.50 -10.60
CA ARG A 288 11.07 -4.49 -10.51
C ARG A 288 11.67 -4.59 -11.90
N ASN A 289 12.45 -3.57 -12.30
CA ASN A 289 13.05 -3.45 -13.64
C ASN A 289 14.49 -3.97 -13.71
N SER A 290 15.16 -4.08 -12.59
CA SER A 290 16.56 -4.56 -12.49
C SER A 290 16.74 -5.53 -11.33
#